data_3a94eddf5159853389ee056491672e3c
#
_entry.id   3a94eddf5159853389ee056491672e3c
#
_cell.length_a   1.000
_cell.length_b   1.000
_cell.length_c   1.000
_cell.angle_alpha   90.00
_cell.angle_beta   90.00
_cell.angle_gamma   90.00
#
_symmetry.space_group_name_H-M   'P 1'
#
loop_
_entity.id
_entity.type
_entity.pdbx_description
1 polymer ?
#
loop_
_entity_poly.entity_id
_entity_poly.type
_entity_poly.pdbx_seq_one_letter_code
_entity_poly.pdbx_strand_id
1 'polypeptide(L)'
;MAGVHDTNHAERVSQPTVAACQTEGMPASSPTPAGSVEHQVRHRAARLEDWVHEVRERWARRRGQVPTVVPYTGYGSTDWARIFCRVLLSRPVDPNEPSKRRRRRGEQGIRGWRSFTSVPIGDVSVVIEVGGERIEVLADRGGVVDTRVPVQLAPGWHQATLHTEGSKAVEAPIWIVGPDVHFGIISDIDDTVMVTALPRPLLAAWNTFVLDEHARIPTPGMAVLFERLVRSHPGAPVIYLSTGAWNVAPTLTRFLSRNLYPAGPLLLTDWGPTHDRLFRSGRAHKEENLRRLAGEFPDVRWLLIGDDGQHDEELYARFAAEHPGRVAAIAIRRLSTGEAVLAGGRTKAEQHGADDVPWVSASDGSTIADRLADVGML
;
A
#
# COMPACT_ATOMS: atom_id res chain seq x y z
N MET A 1 1.45 -51.91 53.35
CA MET A 1 2.30 -53.03 52.96
C MET A 1 3.11 -52.57 51.80
N ALA A 2 4.29 -52.16 52.02
CA ALA A 2 5.58 -52.81 51.86
C ALA A 2 5.96 -52.92 50.41
N GLY A 3 7.05 -52.45 49.84
CA GLY A 3 8.39 -52.02 50.31
C GLY A 3 9.20 -51.96 49.03
N VAL A 4 10.00 -50.95 48.82
CA VAL A 4 11.45 -50.81 49.10
C VAL A 4 12.37 -51.76 48.30
N HIS A 5 13.28 -51.17 47.60
CA HIS A 5 14.72 -51.29 47.34
C HIS A 5 15.08 -51.01 45.82
N ASP A 6 15.75 -49.97 45.48
CA ASP A 6 17.15 -49.58 45.69
C ASP A 6 18.19 -50.56 45.09
N THR A 7 18.98 -50.21 44.16
CA THR A 7 20.44 -50.33 44.12
C THR A 7 21.12 -49.74 42.89
N ASN A 8 22.07 -48.88 43.18
CA ASN A 8 23.19 -48.36 42.40
C ASN A 8 24.02 -49.44 41.70
N HIS A 9 24.53 -49.14 40.49
CA HIS A 9 25.91 -49.54 40.14
C HIS A 9 26.52 -48.58 39.13
N ALA A 10 27.55 -47.91 39.59
CA ALA A 10 28.50 -47.17 38.80
C ALA A 10 29.55 -48.10 38.20
N GLU A 11 29.84 -48.00 36.93
CA GLU A 11 31.07 -48.54 36.33
C GLU A 11 31.86 -47.44 35.61
N ARG A 12 33.05 -47.21 36.13
CA ARG A 12 34.13 -46.44 35.50
C ARG A 12 34.83 -47.38 34.52
N VAL A 13 35.05 -46.89 33.29
CA VAL A 13 36.06 -47.48 32.42
C VAL A 13 37.00 -46.37 31.90
N SER A 14 38.26 -46.71 32.02
CA SER A 14 39.48 -45.92 31.88
C SER A 14 39.76 -45.40 30.50
N GLN A 15 40.44 -44.27 30.45
CA GLN A 15 41.13 -43.71 29.28
C GLN A 15 42.43 -44.50 28.96
N PRO A 16 42.85 -44.50 27.68
CA PRO A 16 44.29 -44.56 27.38
C PRO A 16 44.79 -43.26 26.75
N THR A 17 45.85 -42.80 27.30
CA THR A 17 46.78 -41.78 26.87
C THR A 17 47.48 -42.19 25.58
N VAL A 18 47.49 -41.37 24.51
CA VAL A 18 48.46 -41.48 23.44
C VAL A 18 49.01 -40.09 23.07
N ALA A 19 50.31 -40.12 22.88
CA ALA A 19 51.28 -39.02 22.83
C ALA A 19 51.08 -38.01 21.69
N ALA A 20 51.57 -36.80 21.96
CA ALA A 20 51.74 -35.66 21.06
C ALA A 20 52.66 -35.98 19.88
N CYS A 21 52.24 -35.56 18.69
CA CYS A 21 53.10 -35.29 17.56
C CYS A 21 52.86 -33.86 17.13
N GLN A 22 53.85 -32.98 17.31
CA GLN A 22 53.87 -31.62 16.85
C GLN A 22 54.15 -31.62 15.35
N THR A 23 53.27 -31.01 14.56
CA THR A 23 53.59 -30.53 13.21
C THR A 23 53.17 -29.08 13.15
N GLU A 24 54.13 -28.23 12.83
CA GLU A 24 54.02 -26.80 12.60
C GLU A 24 52.97 -26.50 11.52
N GLY A 25 51.95 -25.72 11.89
CA GLY A 25 50.86 -25.32 11.00
C GLY A 25 51.02 -23.86 10.54
N MET A 26 50.90 -23.67 9.28
CA MET A 26 50.70 -22.38 8.61
C MET A 26 49.48 -21.65 9.14
N PRO A 27 49.44 -20.29 9.19
CA PRO A 27 48.29 -19.56 9.65
C PRO A 27 47.15 -19.65 8.66
N ALA A 28 46.04 -20.23 9.09
CA ALA A 28 44.80 -20.22 8.35
C ALA A 28 44.21 -18.80 8.29
N SER A 29 44.09 -18.27 7.09
CA SER A 29 43.35 -17.05 6.80
C SER A 29 41.87 -17.24 7.16
N SER A 30 41.40 -16.55 8.15
CA SER A 30 40.01 -16.51 8.57
C SER A 30 39.17 -15.88 7.45
N PRO A 31 38.02 -16.46 7.02
CA PRO A 31 37.13 -15.80 6.08
C PRO A 31 36.45 -14.63 6.79
N THR A 32 36.66 -13.44 6.28
CA THR A 32 35.93 -12.22 6.68
C THR A 32 34.44 -12.45 6.42
N PRO A 33 33.55 -12.26 7.40
CA PRO A 33 32.11 -12.49 7.19
C PRO A 33 31.56 -11.42 6.23
N ALA A 34 31.12 -11.84 5.07
CA ALA A 34 30.50 -11.00 4.03
C ALA A 34 29.28 -10.21 4.56
N GLY A 35 28.66 -10.63 5.67
CA GLY A 35 27.53 -9.94 6.29
C GLY A 35 27.86 -8.60 6.94
N SER A 36 29.12 -8.33 7.32
CA SER A 36 29.49 -7.08 8.00
C SER A 36 29.59 -5.88 7.06
N VAL A 37 30.00 -6.11 5.81
CA VAL A 37 30.16 -5.05 4.79
C VAL A 37 28.79 -4.59 4.28
N GLU A 38 27.87 -5.50 4.04
CA GLU A 38 26.50 -5.18 3.63
C GLU A 38 25.72 -4.41 4.71
N HIS A 39 25.90 -4.76 5.97
CA HIS A 39 25.29 -4.06 7.10
C HIS A 39 25.84 -2.63 7.26
N GLN A 40 27.17 -2.44 7.10
CA GLN A 40 27.80 -1.12 7.16
C GLN A 40 27.44 -0.21 5.98
N VAL A 41 27.30 -0.76 4.77
CA VAL A 41 26.86 0.01 3.59
C VAL A 41 25.40 0.45 3.74
N ARG A 42 24.54 -0.40 4.29
CA ARG A 42 23.13 -0.06 4.59
C ARG A 42 23.01 1.08 5.60
N HIS A 43 23.81 1.07 6.67
CA HIS A 43 23.82 2.13 7.67
C HIS A 43 24.35 3.46 7.13
N ARG A 44 25.31 3.45 6.21
CA ARG A 44 25.84 4.66 5.60
C ARG A 44 24.85 5.28 4.60
N ALA A 45 24.17 4.47 3.80
CA ALA A 45 23.14 4.91 2.88
C ALA A 45 21.96 5.55 3.63
N ALA A 46 21.47 4.91 4.69
CA ALA A 46 20.39 5.44 5.51
C ALA A 46 20.75 6.79 6.17
N ARG A 47 21.99 6.92 6.69
CA ARG A 47 22.47 8.18 7.27
C ARG A 47 22.63 9.30 6.24
N LEU A 48 23.01 8.98 5.01
CA LEU A 48 23.10 9.95 3.92
C LEU A 48 21.70 10.43 3.51
N GLU A 49 20.74 9.52 3.43
CA GLU A 49 19.33 9.84 3.16
C GLU A 49 18.76 10.75 4.26
N ASP A 50 19.02 10.43 5.53
CA ASP A 50 18.60 11.25 6.68
C ASP A 50 19.19 12.66 6.57
N TRP A 51 20.49 12.77 6.29
CA TRP A 51 21.15 14.05 6.13
C TRP A 51 20.58 14.87 4.97
N VAL A 52 20.37 14.24 3.81
CA VAL A 52 19.76 14.91 2.64
C VAL A 52 18.34 15.39 2.97
N HIS A 53 17.57 14.56 3.69
CA HIS A 53 16.22 14.90 4.10
C HIS A 53 16.21 16.11 5.04
N GLU A 54 17.04 16.12 6.09
CA GLU A 54 17.19 17.24 7.01
C GLU A 54 17.66 18.53 6.31
N VAL A 55 18.59 18.43 5.37
CA VAL A 55 19.07 19.59 4.60
C VAL A 55 17.93 20.18 3.76
N ARG A 56 17.14 19.32 3.08
CA ARG A 56 15.98 19.74 2.28
C ARG A 56 14.90 20.38 3.15
N GLU A 57 14.63 19.81 4.32
CA GLU A 57 13.66 20.35 5.26
C GLU A 57 14.09 21.74 5.79
N ARG A 58 15.33 21.85 6.28
CA ARG A 58 15.90 23.13 6.75
C ARG A 58 15.86 24.20 5.65
N TRP A 59 16.17 23.83 4.43
CA TRP A 59 16.13 24.76 3.30
C TRP A 59 14.69 25.17 2.94
N ALA A 60 13.72 24.25 2.98
CA ALA A 60 12.32 24.52 2.74
C ALA A 60 11.74 25.47 3.83
N ARG A 61 12.07 25.21 5.11
CA ARG A 61 11.69 26.09 6.23
C ARG A 61 12.29 27.50 6.11
N ARG A 62 13.56 27.61 5.71
CA ARG A 62 14.22 28.92 5.42
C ARG A 62 13.55 29.67 4.28
N ARG A 63 12.87 29.00 3.38
CA ARG A 63 12.06 29.62 2.30
C ARG A 63 10.65 29.96 2.70
N GLY A 64 10.34 29.90 3.99
CA GLY A 64 9.01 30.24 4.52
C GLY A 64 7.94 29.21 4.19
N GLN A 65 8.33 27.93 3.91
CA GLN A 65 7.35 26.88 3.75
C GLN A 65 6.82 26.45 5.12
N VAL A 66 5.52 26.18 5.18
CA VAL A 66 4.80 25.77 6.39
C VAL A 66 4.29 24.34 6.28
N PRO A 67 4.14 23.63 7.41
CA PRO A 67 3.50 22.32 7.44
C PRO A 67 2.11 22.39 6.83
N THR A 68 1.75 21.41 6.03
CA THR A 68 0.44 21.29 5.39
C THR A 68 0.03 19.83 5.40
N VAL A 69 -1.15 19.56 5.93
CA VAL A 69 -1.72 18.20 5.94
C VAL A 69 -2.41 17.96 4.61
N VAL A 70 -2.06 16.85 3.96
CA VAL A 70 -2.72 16.33 2.77
C VAL A 70 -3.57 15.14 3.19
N PRO A 71 -4.90 15.28 3.19
CA PRO A 71 -5.78 14.19 3.60
C PRO A 71 -5.91 13.15 2.48
N TYR A 72 -6.10 11.90 2.87
CA TYR A 72 -6.46 10.80 1.99
C TYR A 72 -7.75 10.15 2.47
N THR A 73 -8.44 9.42 1.58
CA THR A 73 -9.65 8.71 1.94
C THR A 73 -9.32 7.58 2.91
N GLY A 74 -9.97 7.58 4.07
CA GLY A 74 -9.91 6.54 5.07
C GLY A 74 -11.03 5.52 4.95
N TYR A 75 -11.00 4.52 5.80
CA TYR A 75 -12.05 3.51 5.92
C TYR A 75 -12.20 3.03 7.37
N GLY A 76 -13.28 2.34 7.64
CA GLY A 76 -13.51 1.76 8.96
C GLY A 76 -14.74 0.89 9.04
N SER A 77 -15.01 0.44 10.25
CA SER A 77 -16.24 -0.21 10.68
C SER A 77 -16.98 0.72 11.66
N THR A 78 -18.14 0.32 12.13
CA THR A 78 -18.95 1.14 13.03
C THR A 78 -18.31 1.46 14.37
N ASP A 79 -17.26 0.74 14.77
CA ASP A 79 -16.55 0.87 16.05
C ASP A 79 -15.12 1.41 15.94
N TRP A 80 -14.62 1.64 14.71
CA TRP A 80 -13.31 2.23 14.47
C TRP A 80 -13.23 2.87 13.08
N ALA A 81 -12.27 3.81 12.93
CA ALA A 81 -11.90 4.40 11.66
C ALA A 81 -10.37 4.36 11.46
N ARG A 82 -9.90 4.05 10.26
CA ARG A 82 -8.51 4.19 9.85
C ARG A 82 -8.34 5.46 9.04
N ILE A 83 -7.45 6.31 9.50
CA ILE A 83 -7.21 7.65 8.97
C ILE A 83 -5.85 7.68 8.28
N PHE A 84 -5.84 8.24 7.07
CA PHE A 84 -4.63 8.45 6.28
C PHE A 84 -4.42 9.91 5.98
N CYS A 85 -3.21 10.39 6.18
CA CYS A 85 -2.78 11.68 5.69
C CYS A 85 -1.27 11.74 5.50
N ARG A 86 -0.79 12.82 4.90
CA ARG A 86 0.64 13.11 4.78
C ARG A 86 0.93 14.55 5.14
N VAL A 87 1.99 14.78 5.89
CA VAL A 87 2.45 16.12 6.24
C VAL A 87 3.60 16.52 5.32
N LEU A 88 3.43 17.65 4.62
CA LEU A 88 4.40 18.16 3.65
C LEU A 88 4.69 19.63 3.94
N LEU A 89 5.91 20.10 3.65
CA LEU A 89 6.21 21.52 3.61
C LEU A 89 5.68 22.13 2.30
N SER A 90 4.81 23.13 2.43
CA SER A 90 4.28 23.86 1.29
C SER A 90 4.41 25.38 1.48
N ARG A 91 4.35 26.12 0.38
CA ARG A 91 4.33 27.59 0.46
C ARG A 91 2.99 28.03 1.06
N PRO A 92 3.00 28.99 2.01
CA PRO A 92 1.78 29.59 2.55
C PRO A 92 0.90 30.11 1.41
N VAL A 93 -0.40 29.99 1.55
CA VAL A 93 -1.36 30.63 0.65
C VAL A 93 -1.41 32.12 1.02
N ASP A 94 -0.95 32.97 0.11
CA ASP A 94 -1.03 34.43 0.31
C ASP A 94 -2.50 34.88 0.30
N PRO A 95 -2.99 35.51 1.40
CA PRO A 95 -4.35 36.04 1.46
C PRO A 95 -4.64 37.09 0.40
N ASN A 96 -3.61 37.80 -0.06
CA ASN A 96 -3.70 38.92 -1.02
C ASN A 96 -3.52 38.46 -2.50
N GLU A 97 -3.33 37.15 -2.74
CA GLU A 97 -3.22 36.64 -4.11
C GLU A 97 -4.56 36.78 -4.86
N PRO A 98 -4.54 37.20 -6.14
CA PRO A 98 -5.77 37.40 -6.94
C PRO A 98 -6.70 36.18 -6.86
N SER A 99 -8.00 36.43 -6.67
CA SER A 99 -9.01 35.41 -6.37
C SER A 99 -9.01 34.22 -7.35
N LYS A 100 -8.71 34.45 -8.65
CA LYS A 100 -8.55 33.38 -9.65
C LYS A 100 -7.35 32.47 -9.38
N ARG A 101 -6.22 32.99 -8.90
CA ARG A 101 -5.03 32.19 -8.50
C ARG A 101 -5.25 31.52 -7.15
N ARG A 102 -5.91 32.23 -6.21
CA ARG A 102 -6.26 31.71 -4.88
C ARG A 102 -7.28 30.57 -4.98
N ARG A 103 -8.31 30.69 -5.84
CA ARG A 103 -9.29 29.64 -6.10
C ARG A 103 -8.63 28.42 -6.76
N ARG A 104 -7.73 28.64 -7.74
CA ARG A 104 -6.92 27.57 -8.34
C ARG A 104 -5.95 26.91 -7.34
N ARG A 105 -5.48 27.60 -6.29
CA ARG A 105 -4.64 27.04 -5.23
C ARG A 105 -5.42 26.43 -4.07
N GLY A 106 -6.54 27.04 -3.67
CA GLY A 106 -7.37 26.62 -2.54
C GLY A 106 -8.22 25.38 -2.84
N GLU A 107 -8.82 25.32 -4.06
CA GLU A 107 -9.56 24.14 -4.52
C GLU A 107 -8.63 23.00 -4.95
N GLN A 108 -7.34 23.27 -5.02
CA GLN A 108 -6.36 22.38 -5.63
C GLN A 108 -5.46 21.64 -4.63
N GLY A 109 -5.56 21.86 -3.33
CA GLY A 109 -4.63 21.25 -2.42
C GLY A 109 -3.18 21.27 -2.97
N ILE A 110 -2.34 20.36 -2.58
CA ILE A 110 -1.03 20.15 -3.21
C ILE A 110 -1.28 19.38 -4.51
N ARG A 111 -1.47 20.08 -5.64
CA ARG A 111 -1.80 19.45 -6.94
C ARG A 111 -0.58 19.01 -7.71
N GLY A 112 -0.69 17.82 -8.32
CA GLY A 112 0.18 17.36 -9.40
C GLY A 112 1.67 17.38 -9.04
N TRP A 113 2.52 17.95 -9.91
CA TRP A 113 3.97 17.99 -9.76
C TRP A 113 4.47 18.63 -8.44
N ARG A 114 3.68 19.49 -7.78
CA ARG A 114 4.03 20.09 -6.49
C ARG A 114 4.03 19.07 -5.36
N SER A 115 3.20 18.04 -5.41
CA SER A 115 3.21 16.93 -4.47
C SER A 115 4.54 16.17 -4.50
N PHE A 116 5.22 16.16 -5.65
CA PHE A 116 6.54 15.53 -5.82
C PHE A 116 7.71 16.40 -5.38
N THR A 117 7.54 17.72 -5.44
CA THR A 117 8.60 18.68 -5.05
C THR A 117 8.47 19.14 -3.61
N SER A 118 7.33 18.88 -2.95
CA SER A 118 7.14 19.16 -1.54
C SER A 118 7.98 18.23 -0.67
N VAL A 119 8.55 18.76 0.40
CA VAL A 119 9.39 17.99 1.32
C VAL A 119 8.48 17.37 2.38
N PRO A 120 8.43 16.03 2.51
CA PRO A 120 7.72 15.40 3.62
C PRO A 120 8.38 15.77 4.94
N ILE A 121 7.61 15.81 6.02
CA ILE A 121 8.11 16.09 7.35
C ILE A 121 7.68 14.96 8.27
N GLY A 122 8.66 14.25 8.83
CA GLY A 122 8.43 13.27 9.89
C GLY A 122 8.41 13.89 11.28
N ASP A 123 8.00 13.08 12.25
CA ASP A 123 7.98 13.42 13.68
C ASP A 123 7.16 14.68 14.02
N VAL A 124 6.19 15.02 13.16
CA VAL A 124 5.26 16.12 13.36
C VAL A 124 3.96 15.59 13.90
N SER A 125 3.47 16.20 14.99
CA SER A 125 2.18 15.87 15.57
C SER A 125 1.04 16.30 14.67
N VAL A 126 0.12 15.37 14.41
CA VAL A 126 -1.15 15.59 13.70
C VAL A 126 -2.30 15.33 14.65
N VAL A 127 -3.15 16.32 14.80
CA VAL A 127 -4.40 16.20 15.54
C VAL A 127 -5.48 15.71 14.60
N ILE A 128 -6.20 14.67 15.02
CA ILE A 128 -7.30 14.05 14.31
C ILE A 128 -8.55 14.18 15.15
N GLU A 129 -9.60 14.76 14.57
CA GLU A 129 -10.92 14.89 15.21
C GLU A 129 -11.95 14.14 14.35
N VAL A 130 -12.61 13.13 14.92
CA VAL A 130 -13.58 12.30 14.20
C VAL A 130 -14.62 11.75 15.19
N GLY A 131 -15.91 11.86 14.85
CA GLY A 131 -17.01 11.29 15.68
C GLY A 131 -17.04 11.78 17.12
N GLY A 132 -16.50 12.96 17.40
CA GLY A 132 -16.37 13.50 18.77
C GLY A 132 -15.08 13.11 19.49
N GLU A 133 -14.33 12.15 18.94
CA GLU A 133 -13.00 11.76 19.45
C GLU A 133 -11.91 12.70 18.93
N ARG A 134 -10.93 12.98 19.78
CA ARG A 134 -9.75 13.78 19.45
C ARG A 134 -8.50 13.02 19.87
N ILE A 135 -7.66 12.72 18.90
CA ILE A 135 -6.37 12.07 19.14
C ILE A 135 -5.23 12.85 18.53
N GLU A 136 -4.03 12.61 19.01
CA GLU A 136 -2.80 13.19 18.52
C GLU A 136 -1.83 12.06 18.16
N VAL A 137 -1.30 12.08 16.94
CA VAL A 137 -0.40 11.04 16.42
C VAL A 137 0.80 11.68 15.73
N LEU A 138 1.95 11.01 15.76
CA LEU A 138 3.13 11.47 15.05
C LEU A 138 3.13 10.90 13.62
N ALA A 139 3.42 11.76 12.65
CA ALA A 139 3.71 11.34 11.30
C ALA A 139 5.05 10.57 11.27
N ASP A 140 5.12 9.54 10.43
CA ASP A 140 6.37 8.79 10.23
C ASP A 140 7.44 9.61 9.49
N ARG A 141 8.61 9.01 9.23
CA ARG A 141 9.73 9.67 8.50
C ARG A 141 9.35 10.17 7.10
N GLY A 142 8.39 9.51 6.44
CA GLY A 142 7.81 9.90 5.14
C GLY A 142 6.76 11.00 5.25
N GLY A 143 6.47 11.47 6.48
CA GLY A 143 5.40 12.39 6.79
C GLY A 143 4.01 11.72 6.74
N VAL A 144 3.94 10.40 6.68
CA VAL A 144 2.67 9.66 6.56
C VAL A 144 2.09 9.37 7.93
N VAL A 145 0.78 9.50 8.05
CA VAL A 145 -0.03 9.00 9.16
C VAL A 145 -0.92 7.90 8.62
N ASP A 146 -0.80 6.72 9.20
CA ASP A 146 -1.71 5.58 9.01
C ASP A 146 -2.08 5.08 10.41
N THR A 147 -3.25 5.46 10.90
CA THR A 147 -3.66 5.18 12.28
C THR A 147 -5.10 4.71 12.36
N ARG A 148 -5.34 3.79 13.29
CA ARG A 148 -6.69 3.32 13.65
C ARG A 148 -7.17 4.05 14.90
N VAL A 149 -8.34 4.66 14.81
CA VAL A 149 -9.00 5.42 15.88
C VAL A 149 -10.22 4.65 16.32
N PRO A 150 -10.36 4.27 17.59
CA PRO A 150 -11.61 3.77 18.15
C PRO A 150 -12.65 4.91 18.14
N VAL A 151 -13.78 4.70 17.45
CA VAL A 151 -14.83 5.72 17.32
C VAL A 151 -16.13 5.04 16.88
N GLN A 152 -17.26 5.53 17.36
CA GLN A 152 -18.58 5.03 16.94
C GLN A 152 -19.12 5.90 15.81
N LEU A 153 -19.30 5.30 14.62
CA LEU A 153 -19.81 5.97 13.43
C LEU A 153 -20.90 5.12 12.76
N ALA A 154 -21.92 5.79 12.23
CA ALA A 154 -22.90 5.10 11.39
C ALA A 154 -22.28 4.62 10.06
N PRO A 155 -22.84 3.59 9.39
CA PRO A 155 -22.37 3.21 8.06
C PRO A 155 -22.49 4.35 7.04
N GLY A 156 -21.54 4.42 6.08
CA GLY A 156 -21.51 5.42 5.02
C GLY A 156 -20.36 6.41 5.10
N TRP A 157 -20.48 7.53 4.40
CA TRP A 157 -19.43 8.55 4.34
C TRP A 157 -19.42 9.46 5.56
N HIS A 158 -18.25 9.65 6.13
CA HIS A 158 -17.94 10.57 7.22
C HIS A 158 -16.75 11.45 6.87
N GLN A 159 -16.46 12.45 7.72
CA GLN A 159 -15.30 13.33 7.62
C GLN A 159 -14.54 13.31 8.94
N ALA A 160 -13.21 13.25 8.85
CA ALA A 160 -12.32 13.59 9.96
C ALA A 160 -11.68 14.94 9.70
N THR A 161 -11.54 15.75 10.72
CA THR A 161 -10.80 17.00 10.65
C THR A 161 -9.35 16.77 11.08
N LEU A 162 -8.40 17.13 10.22
CA LEU A 162 -6.97 16.93 10.42
C LEU A 162 -6.24 18.27 10.44
N HIS A 163 -5.35 18.47 11.40
CA HIS A 163 -4.47 19.64 11.42
C HIS A 163 -3.15 19.35 12.15
N THR A 164 -2.15 20.16 11.90
CA THR A 164 -0.89 20.20 12.64
C THR A 164 -0.57 21.65 12.99
N GLU A 165 0.38 21.86 13.89
CA GLU A 165 0.79 23.20 14.29
C GLU A 165 1.19 24.05 13.07
N GLY A 166 0.61 25.24 12.97
CA GLY A 166 0.82 26.17 11.84
C GLY A 166 0.11 25.80 10.55
N SER A 167 -0.68 24.71 10.49
CA SER A 167 -1.48 24.34 9.33
C SER A 167 -2.94 24.77 9.47
N LYS A 168 -3.63 24.88 8.34
CA LYS A 168 -5.09 24.93 8.33
C LYS A 168 -5.66 23.54 8.54
N ALA A 169 -6.79 23.46 9.26
CA ALA A 169 -7.57 22.22 9.34
C ALA A 169 -8.08 21.81 7.95
N VAL A 170 -8.04 20.52 7.67
CA VAL A 170 -8.50 19.91 6.41
C VAL A 170 -9.41 18.72 6.70
N GLU A 171 -10.39 18.50 5.82
CA GLU A 171 -11.31 17.37 5.92
C GLU A 171 -10.78 16.15 5.17
N ALA A 172 -10.79 14.99 5.84
CA ALA A 172 -10.45 13.69 5.26
C ALA A 172 -11.72 12.82 5.18
N PRO A 173 -12.16 12.38 3.99
CA PRO A 173 -13.31 11.51 3.86
C PRO A 173 -12.99 10.10 4.38
N ILE A 174 -13.98 9.46 5.02
CA ILE A 174 -13.87 8.11 5.56
C ILE A 174 -15.11 7.33 5.15
N TRP A 175 -14.90 6.11 4.63
CA TRP A 175 -15.99 5.18 4.36
C TRP A 175 -16.14 4.19 5.52
N ILE A 176 -17.30 4.19 6.16
CA ILE A 176 -17.61 3.26 7.25
C ILE A 176 -18.46 2.12 6.71
N VAL A 177 -17.93 0.91 6.83
CA VAL A 177 -18.58 -0.34 6.41
C VAL A 177 -19.58 -0.75 7.48
N GLY A 178 -20.81 -1.03 7.05
CA GLY A 178 -21.87 -1.51 7.95
C GLY A 178 -21.67 -2.98 8.36
N PRO A 179 -22.26 -3.41 9.49
CA PRO A 179 -22.14 -4.79 9.98
C PRO A 179 -22.81 -5.82 9.06
N ASP A 180 -23.79 -5.41 8.26
CA ASP A 180 -24.51 -6.28 7.31
C ASP A 180 -23.82 -6.39 5.95
N VAL A 181 -22.64 -5.77 5.78
CA VAL A 181 -21.86 -5.80 4.54
C VAL A 181 -20.93 -7.00 4.56
N HIS A 182 -21.18 -7.97 3.65
CA HIS A 182 -20.41 -9.21 3.54
C HIS A 182 -19.63 -9.33 2.23
N PHE A 183 -19.63 -8.28 1.41
CA PHE A 183 -18.91 -8.21 0.14
C PHE A 183 -18.12 -6.91 0.04
N GLY A 184 -16.91 -6.99 -0.52
CA GLY A 184 -16.06 -5.85 -0.78
C GLY A 184 -15.19 -6.07 -2.02
N ILE A 185 -14.63 -4.99 -2.55
CA ILE A 185 -13.82 -5.00 -3.76
C ILE A 185 -12.42 -4.48 -3.41
N ILE A 186 -11.39 -5.26 -3.73
CA ILE A 186 -9.99 -4.81 -3.72
C ILE A 186 -9.50 -4.85 -5.16
N SER A 187 -9.03 -3.71 -5.66
CA SER A 187 -8.53 -3.62 -7.03
C SER A 187 -7.13 -3.05 -7.08
N ASP A 188 -6.28 -3.67 -7.90
CA ASP A 188 -5.09 -3.00 -8.39
C ASP A 188 -5.46 -1.81 -9.28
N ILE A 189 -4.51 -0.89 -9.51
CA ILE A 189 -4.71 0.31 -10.32
C ILE A 189 -4.00 0.20 -11.66
N ASP A 190 -2.70 -0.09 -11.63
CA ASP A 190 -1.82 -0.07 -12.79
C ASP A 190 -2.13 -1.25 -13.71
N ASP A 191 -2.36 -0.97 -14.99
CA ASP A 191 -2.78 -1.96 -15.98
C ASP A 191 -4.11 -2.70 -15.67
N THR A 192 -4.77 -2.36 -14.57
CA THR A 192 -6.10 -2.85 -14.18
C THR A 192 -7.18 -1.81 -14.42
N VAL A 193 -7.24 -0.73 -13.66
CA VAL A 193 -8.20 0.38 -13.86
C VAL A 193 -7.67 1.42 -14.87
N MET A 194 -6.36 1.49 -15.04
CA MET A 194 -5.65 2.47 -15.84
C MET A 194 -4.61 1.76 -16.71
N VAL A 195 -4.61 2.04 -18.01
CA VAL A 195 -3.58 1.52 -18.92
C VAL A 195 -2.26 2.28 -18.68
N THR A 196 -1.22 1.54 -18.30
CA THR A 196 0.12 2.08 -18.04
C THR A 196 1.01 1.82 -19.25
N ALA A 197 1.03 2.75 -20.22
CA ALA A 197 1.77 2.60 -21.48
C ALA A 197 3.28 2.84 -21.32
N LEU A 198 3.92 2.50 -20.19
CA LEU A 198 5.35 2.75 -19.93
C LEU A 198 6.15 1.46 -19.79
N PRO A 199 7.32 1.36 -20.49
CA PRO A 199 8.25 0.28 -20.27
C PRO A 199 8.77 0.27 -18.81
N ARG A 200 8.79 -0.90 -18.16
CA ARG A 200 9.29 -1.09 -16.78
C ARG A 200 10.66 -0.45 -16.46
N PRO A 201 11.68 -0.41 -17.37
CA PRO A 201 12.93 0.28 -17.07
C PRO A 201 12.77 1.78 -16.79
N LEU A 202 11.65 2.37 -17.17
CA LEU A 202 11.33 3.79 -16.98
C LEU A 202 10.45 4.06 -15.75
N LEU A 203 10.41 3.15 -14.76
CA LEU A 203 9.74 3.40 -13.48
C LEU A 203 10.27 4.65 -12.75
N ALA A 204 11.50 5.08 -13.03
CA ALA A 204 11.99 6.41 -12.65
C ALA A 204 11.21 7.53 -13.38
N ALA A 205 10.70 7.27 -14.59
CA ALA A 205 9.81 8.16 -15.32
C ALA A 205 8.32 7.99 -14.91
N TRP A 206 8.00 6.99 -14.07
CA TRP A 206 6.64 6.77 -13.56
C TRP A 206 6.08 8.05 -12.92
N ASN A 207 6.92 8.75 -12.15
CA ASN A 207 6.56 10.05 -11.59
C ASN A 207 6.19 11.09 -12.67
N THR A 208 6.89 11.09 -13.79
CA THR A 208 6.62 12.01 -14.91
C THR A 208 5.34 11.61 -15.66
N PHE A 209 5.14 10.30 -15.85
CA PHE A 209 3.93 9.75 -16.47
C PHE A 209 2.68 9.95 -15.61
N VAL A 210 2.82 9.76 -14.29
CA VAL A 210 1.73 10.04 -13.34
C VAL A 210 1.40 11.53 -13.30
N LEU A 211 2.32 12.41 -13.68
CA LEU A 211 2.08 13.86 -13.76
C LEU A 211 1.31 14.28 -15.00
N ASP A 212 1.43 13.57 -16.12
CA ASP A 212 0.67 13.88 -17.33
C ASP A 212 -0.75 13.29 -17.22
N GLU A 213 -1.69 14.13 -16.79
CA GLU A 213 -3.11 13.76 -16.64
C GLU A 213 -3.74 13.33 -17.98
N HIS A 214 -3.17 13.72 -19.12
CA HIS A 214 -3.68 13.40 -20.45
C HIS A 214 -3.12 12.08 -21.00
N ALA A 215 -2.04 11.57 -20.46
CA ALA A 215 -1.43 10.30 -20.87
C ALA A 215 -2.11 9.05 -20.26
N ARG A 216 -3.07 9.23 -19.35
CA ARG A 216 -3.75 8.13 -18.68
C ARG A 216 -5.07 7.81 -19.36
N ILE A 217 -5.17 6.58 -19.80
CA ILE A 217 -6.38 6.07 -20.45
C ILE A 217 -7.03 5.07 -19.47
N PRO A 218 -8.33 5.24 -19.14
CA PRO A 218 -9.03 4.24 -18.36
C PRO A 218 -9.13 2.94 -19.16
N THR A 219 -9.03 1.82 -18.47
CA THR A 219 -9.25 0.51 -19.09
C THR A 219 -10.71 0.40 -19.56
N PRO A 220 -10.94 0.02 -20.83
CA PRO A 220 -12.30 -0.05 -21.38
C PRO A 220 -13.23 -0.92 -20.53
N GLY A 221 -14.44 -0.40 -20.27
CA GLY A 221 -15.51 -1.12 -19.55
C GLY A 221 -15.31 -1.25 -18.04
N MET A 222 -14.11 -0.98 -17.49
CA MET A 222 -13.84 -1.19 -16.06
C MET A 222 -14.67 -0.28 -15.16
N ALA A 223 -14.82 1.01 -15.48
CA ALA A 223 -15.65 1.92 -14.68
C ALA A 223 -17.12 1.45 -14.61
N VAL A 224 -17.65 0.92 -15.71
CA VAL A 224 -19.01 0.33 -15.77
C VAL A 224 -19.10 -0.95 -14.94
N LEU A 225 -18.09 -1.80 -14.99
CA LEU A 225 -17.99 -2.99 -14.12
C LEU A 225 -18.09 -2.59 -12.65
N PHE A 226 -17.27 -1.62 -12.21
CA PHE A 226 -17.29 -1.15 -10.82
C PHE A 226 -18.65 -0.55 -10.42
N GLU A 227 -19.26 0.23 -11.29
CA GLU A 227 -20.62 0.77 -11.08
C GLU A 227 -21.65 -0.35 -10.88
N ARG A 228 -21.63 -1.38 -11.74
CA ARG A 228 -22.52 -2.55 -11.62
C ARG A 228 -22.29 -3.28 -10.30
N LEU A 229 -21.03 -3.56 -9.94
CA LEU A 229 -20.67 -4.22 -8.68
C LEU A 229 -21.18 -3.48 -7.45
N VAL A 230 -20.97 -2.15 -7.38
CA VAL A 230 -21.42 -1.33 -6.25
C VAL A 230 -22.97 -1.27 -6.19
N ARG A 231 -23.65 -1.27 -7.33
CA ARG A 231 -25.11 -1.33 -7.37
C ARG A 231 -25.68 -2.67 -6.92
N SER A 232 -25.02 -3.77 -7.29
CA SER A 232 -25.42 -5.12 -6.90
C SER A 232 -25.13 -5.42 -5.43
N HIS A 233 -24.16 -4.72 -4.85
CA HIS A 233 -23.73 -4.88 -3.44
C HIS A 233 -23.73 -3.54 -2.69
N PRO A 234 -24.90 -3.02 -2.29
CA PRO A 234 -25.00 -1.75 -1.58
C PRO A 234 -24.14 -1.75 -0.29
N GLY A 235 -23.39 -0.68 -0.07
CA GLY A 235 -22.51 -0.56 1.09
C GLY A 235 -21.14 -1.21 0.94
N ALA A 236 -20.88 -1.97 -0.13
CA ALA A 236 -19.60 -2.61 -0.37
C ALA A 236 -18.46 -1.58 -0.42
N PRO A 237 -17.38 -1.77 0.36
CA PRO A 237 -16.18 -0.96 0.22
C PRO A 237 -15.46 -1.27 -1.09
N VAL A 238 -14.95 -0.22 -1.74
CA VAL A 238 -14.05 -0.32 -2.89
C VAL A 238 -12.70 0.21 -2.45
N ILE A 239 -11.68 -0.65 -2.42
CA ILE A 239 -10.33 -0.33 -1.97
C ILE A 239 -9.37 -0.50 -3.14
N TYR A 240 -8.58 0.54 -3.41
CA TYR A 240 -7.58 0.53 -4.47
C TYR A 240 -6.19 0.29 -3.86
N LEU A 241 -5.53 -0.75 -4.33
CA LEU A 241 -4.24 -1.22 -3.81
C LEU A 241 -3.17 -1.13 -4.91
N SER A 242 -2.19 -0.23 -4.77
CA SER A 242 -1.14 -0.03 -5.77
C SER A 242 0.24 0.00 -5.11
N THR A 243 1.25 -0.37 -5.89
CA THR A 243 2.67 -0.23 -5.52
C THR A 243 3.20 1.20 -5.70
N GLY A 244 2.35 2.12 -6.18
CA GLY A 244 2.66 3.53 -6.30
C GLY A 244 2.89 4.21 -4.94
N ALA A 245 3.67 5.28 -4.94
CA ALA A 245 3.97 6.03 -3.71
C ALA A 245 2.87 7.04 -3.35
N TRP A 246 2.75 7.39 -2.08
CA TRP A 246 1.75 8.35 -1.58
C TRP A 246 1.76 9.72 -2.26
N ASN A 247 2.87 10.12 -2.87
CA ASN A 247 2.93 11.38 -3.63
C ASN A 247 2.03 11.39 -4.88
N VAL A 248 1.64 10.23 -5.39
CA VAL A 248 0.74 10.12 -6.56
C VAL A 248 -0.75 10.07 -6.18
N ALA A 249 -1.08 9.87 -4.90
CA ALA A 249 -2.45 9.73 -4.41
C ALA A 249 -3.40 10.83 -4.93
N PRO A 250 -3.06 12.14 -4.86
CA PRO A 250 -3.96 13.19 -5.34
C PRO A 250 -4.27 13.10 -6.83
N THR A 251 -3.33 12.54 -7.59
CA THR A 251 -3.49 12.40 -9.03
C THR A 251 -4.31 11.16 -9.38
N LEU A 252 -4.09 10.05 -8.67
CA LEU A 252 -4.92 8.85 -8.81
C LEU A 252 -6.37 9.11 -8.40
N THR A 253 -6.59 9.79 -7.27
CA THR A 253 -7.95 10.17 -6.83
C THR A 253 -8.68 11.00 -7.91
N ARG A 254 -7.99 11.97 -8.54
CA ARG A 254 -8.58 12.74 -9.64
C ARG A 254 -8.86 11.89 -10.88
N PHE A 255 -7.94 10.98 -11.22
CA PHE A 255 -8.13 10.05 -12.34
C PHE A 255 -9.38 9.19 -12.12
N LEU A 256 -9.50 8.55 -10.97
CA LEU A 256 -10.64 7.72 -10.61
C LEU A 256 -11.95 8.52 -10.68
N SER A 257 -11.99 9.70 -10.05
CA SER A 257 -13.18 10.57 -10.06
C SER A 257 -13.58 11.03 -11.46
N ARG A 258 -12.61 11.43 -12.32
CA ARG A 258 -12.90 11.88 -13.70
C ARG A 258 -13.41 10.77 -14.59
N ASN A 259 -12.99 9.53 -14.34
CA ASN A 259 -13.39 8.37 -15.12
C ASN A 259 -14.53 7.58 -14.47
N LEU A 260 -15.23 8.20 -13.50
CA LEU A 260 -16.44 7.66 -12.86
C LEU A 260 -16.24 6.34 -12.11
N TYR A 261 -15.02 6.09 -11.63
CA TYR A 261 -14.79 5.00 -10.69
C TYR A 261 -15.34 5.36 -9.31
N PRO A 262 -15.87 4.40 -8.54
CA PRO A 262 -16.32 4.63 -7.18
C PRO A 262 -15.23 5.26 -6.30
N ALA A 263 -15.62 6.18 -5.42
CA ALA A 263 -14.69 6.71 -4.44
C ALA A 263 -14.32 5.63 -3.42
N GLY A 264 -13.04 5.59 -3.05
CA GLY A 264 -12.54 4.61 -2.08
C GLY A 264 -11.12 4.94 -1.62
N PRO A 265 -10.65 4.30 -0.54
CA PRO A 265 -9.29 4.46 -0.07
C PRO A 265 -8.27 3.95 -1.08
N LEU A 266 -7.13 4.67 -1.12
CA LEU A 266 -5.94 4.27 -1.84
C LEU A 266 -4.93 3.74 -0.83
N LEU A 267 -4.49 2.50 -0.98
CA LEU A 267 -3.41 1.90 -0.19
C LEU A 267 -2.14 1.90 -1.04
N LEU A 268 -1.23 2.80 -0.70
CA LEU A 268 -0.03 3.11 -1.48
C LEU A 268 1.22 2.87 -0.66
N THR A 269 2.37 2.78 -1.32
CA THR A 269 3.66 2.52 -0.65
C THR A 269 4.35 3.81 -0.19
N ASP A 270 5.23 3.67 0.80
CA ASP A 270 6.23 4.69 1.10
C ASP A 270 7.44 4.56 0.18
N TRP A 271 8.00 5.70 -0.22
CA TRP A 271 9.11 5.75 -1.18
C TRP A 271 10.46 5.51 -0.52
N GLY A 272 11.26 4.59 -1.09
CA GLY A 272 12.69 4.45 -0.87
C GLY A 272 13.42 4.12 -2.18
N PRO A 273 14.67 4.59 -2.43
CA PRO A 273 15.23 4.88 -3.76
C PRO A 273 16.01 3.75 -4.44
N THR A 274 15.73 2.48 -4.25
CA THR A 274 16.47 1.42 -4.97
C THR A 274 15.56 0.47 -5.72
N HIS A 275 15.86 0.24 -7.03
CA HIS A 275 15.10 -0.59 -7.96
C HIS A 275 14.77 -1.99 -7.41
N ASP A 276 15.72 -2.68 -6.78
CA ASP A 276 15.53 -4.03 -6.24
C ASP A 276 14.67 -4.07 -4.97
N ARG A 277 14.61 -2.97 -4.21
CA ARG A 277 13.73 -2.82 -3.06
C ARG A 277 12.30 -2.49 -3.47
N LEU A 278 12.11 -1.75 -4.56
CA LEU A 278 10.78 -1.37 -5.07
C LEU A 278 9.93 -2.61 -5.41
N PHE A 279 10.49 -3.60 -6.10
CA PHE A 279 9.73 -4.80 -6.50
C PHE A 279 9.44 -5.74 -5.33
N ARG A 280 10.41 -5.97 -4.45
CA ARG A 280 10.18 -6.79 -3.24
C ARG A 280 9.28 -6.11 -2.23
N SER A 281 9.41 -4.80 -2.06
CA SER A 281 8.56 -4.01 -1.16
C SER A 281 7.14 -3.86 -1.70
N GLY A 282 6.97 -3.73 -3.02
CA GLY A 282 5.64 -3.62 -3.65
C GLY A 282 4.78 -4.87 -3.45
N ARG A 283 5.35 -6.06 -3.68
CA ARG A 283 4.67 -7.33 -3.43
C ARG A 283 4.34 -7.51 -1.94
N ALA A 284 5.32 -7.29 -1.06
CA ALA A 284 5.11 -7.37 0.39
C ALA A 284 4.04 -6.38 0.86
N HIS A 285 4.01 -5.17 0.31
CA HIS A 285 2.97 -4.18 0.59
C HIS A 285 1.57 -4.67 0.21
N LYS A 286 1.40 -5.25 -1.00
CA LYS A 286 0.11 -5.81 -1.41
C LYS A 286 -0.30 -6.98 -0.49
N GLU A 287 0.62 -7.90 -0.18
CA GLU A 287 0.36 -9.02 0.73
C GLU A 287 -0.05 -8.57 2.13
N GLU A 288 0.67 -7.62 2.71
CA GLU A 288 0.39 -7.08 4.03
C GLU A 288 -0.98 -6.41 4.08
N ASN A 289 -1.32 -5.60 3.07
CA ASN A 289 -2.63 -4.94 3.00
C ASN A 289 -3.77 -5.93 2.81
N LEU A 290 -3.63 -6.96 1.98
CA LEU A 290 -4.64 -8.01 1.84
C LEU A 290 -4.90 -8.72 3.18
N ARG A 291 -3.84 -9.14 3.90
CA ARG A 291 -3.96 -9.76 5.23
C ARG A 291 -4.59 -8.81 6.25
N ARG A 292 -4.19 -7.53 6.22
CA ARG A 292 -4.76 -6.51 7.08
C ARG A 292 -6.26 -6.36 6.86
N LEU A 293 -6.70 -6.21 5.61
CA LEU A 293 -8.12 -6.07 5.26
C LEU A 293 -8.94 -7.31 5.63
N ALA A 294 -8.39 -8.51 5.43
CA ALA A 294 -9.04 -9.74 5.87
C ALA A 294 -9.22 -9.82 7.39
N GLY A 295 -8.26 -9.30 8.16
CA GLY A 295 -8.33 -9.21 9.62
C GLY A 295 -9.24 -8.10 10.14
N GLU A 296 -9.24 -6.94 9.48
CA GLU A 296 -10.05 -5.77 9.86
C GLU A 296 -11.53 -5.94 9.52
N PHE A 297 -11.85 -6.72 8.49
CA PHE A 297 -13.23 -7.02 8.06
C PHE A 297 -13.46 -8.53 8.01
N PRO A 298 -13.59 -9.18 9.16
CA PRO A 298 -13.67 -10.64 9.25
C PRO A 298 -14.91 -11.24 8.57
N ASP A 299 -15.96 -10.49 8.37
CA ASP A 299 -17.22 -10.95 7.77
C ASP A 299 -17.34 -10.59 6.28
N VAL A 300 -16.36 -9.86 5.71
CA VAL A 300 -16.34 -9.46 4.32
C VAL A 300 -15.58 -10.47 3.46
N ARG A 301 -16.18 -10.89 2.36
CA ARG A 301 -15.54 -11.65 1.29
C ARG A 301 -15.14 -10.70 0.16
N TRP A 302 -13.93 -10.79 -0.30
CA TRP A 302 -13.34 -9.84 -1.24
C TRP A 302 -13.38 -10.35 -2.68
N LEU A 303 -13.89 -9.53 -3.60
CA LEU A 303 -13.59 -9.65 -5.01
C LEU A 303 -12.23 -9.00 -5.25
N LEU A 304 -11.25 -9.78 -5.73
CA LEU A 304 -9.91 -9.30 -6.04
C LEU A 304 -9.81 -9.05 -7.55
N ILE A 305 -9.46 -7.82 -7.94
CA ILE A 305 -9.35 -7.41 -9.34
C ILE A 305 -7.91 -6.99 -9.62
N GLY A 306 -7.27 -7.59 -10.62
CA GLY A 306 -5.89 -7.32 -11.01
C GLY A 306 -5.63 -7.60 -12.48
N ASP A 307 -4.36 -7.67 -12.87
CA ASP A 307 -3.91 -7.93 -14.25
C ASP A 307 -2.96 -9.15 -14.35
N ASP A 308 -2.70 -9.62 -15.59
CA ASP A 308 -1.80 -10.75 -15.88
C ASP A 308 -0.35 -10.32 -16.19
N GLY A 309 -0.01 -9.05 -16.09
CA GLY A 309 1.32 -8.50 -16.38
C GLY A 309 2.21 -8.32 -15.15
N GLN A 310 1.63 -8.35 -13.96
CA GLN A 310 2.34 -8.27 -12.68
C GLN A 310 2.12 -9.57 -11.88
N HIS A 311 2.45 -9.54 -10.60
CA HIS A 311 2.34 -10.74 -9.75
C HIS A 311 0.94 -10.93 -9.14
N ASP A 312 -0.10 -10.26 -9.65
CA ASP A 312 -1.43 -10.26 -9.03
C ASP A 312 -2.08 -11.64 -9.05
N GLU A 313 -1.94 -12.40 -10.16
CA GLU A 313 -2.46 -13.76 -10.24
C GLU A 313 -1.88 -14.66 -9.13
N GLU A 314 -0.55 -14.69 -9.00
CA GLU A 314 0.14 -15.49 -7.97
C GLU A 314 -0.20 -14.99 -6.57
N LEU A 315 -0.25 -13.66 -6.37
CA LEU A 315 -0.56 -13.04 -5.09
C LEU A 315 -1.97 -13.37 -4.63
N TYR A 316 -2.96 -13.25 -5.51
CA TYR A 316 -4.37 -13.49 -5.20
C TYR A 316 -4.66 -14.98 -5.01
N ALA A 317 -4.05 -15.86 -5.82
CA ALA A 317 -4.15 -17.31 -5.64
C ALA A 317 -3.62 -17.73 -4.28
N ARG A 318 -2.42 -17.24 -3.90
CA ARG A 318 -1.83 -17.52 -2.60
C ARG A 318 -2.68 -16.98 -1.45
N PHE A 319 -3.16 -15.74 -1.56
CA PHE A 319 -4.03 -15.15 -0.55
C PHE A 319 -5.32 -15.94 -0.35
N ALA A 320 -5.95 -16.40 -1.44
CA ALA A 320 -7.14 -17.24 -1.38
C ALA A 320 -6.88 -18.59 -0.69
N ALA A 321 -5.72 -19.21 -0.96
CA ALA A 321 -5.31 -20.45 -0.30
C ALA A 321 -4.98 -20.26 1.20
N GLU A 322 -4.30 -19.16 1.56
CA GLU A 322 -3.95 -18.83 2.95
C GLU A 322 -5.16 -18.39 3.79
N HIS A 323 -6.20 -17.84 3.13
CA HIS A 323 -7.40 -17.29 3.78
C HIS A 323 -8.70 -17.86 3.20
N PRO A 324 -8.99 -19.18 3.43
CA PRO A 324 -10.20 -19.83 2.93
C PRO A 324 -11.45 -19.07 3.34
N GLY A 325 -12.37 -18.88 2.38
CA GLY A 325 -13.64 -18.20 2.60
C GLY A 325 -13.55 -16.65 2.66
N ARG A 326 -12.36 -16.05 2.51
CA ARG A 326 -12.20 -14.60 2.47
C ARG A 326 -12.24 -14.00 1.06
N VAL A 327 -12.13 -14.83 0.04
CA VAL A 327 -12.19 -14.41 -1.37
C VAL A 327 -13.53 -14.84 -1.95
N ALA A 328 -14.27 -13.90 -2.51
CA ALA A 328 -15.54 -14.14 -3.19
C ALA A 328 -15.32 -14.61 -4.64
N ALA A 329 -14.40 -13.94 -5.34
CA ALA A 329 -13.93 -14.29 -6.68
C ALA A 329 -12.63 -13.56 -6.98
N ILE A 330 -11.93 -13.99 -8.03
CA ILE A 330 -10.73 -13.33 -8.58
C ILE A 330 -11.04 -12.97 -10.03
N ALA A 331 -10.81 -11.70 -10.40
CA ALA A 331 -11.02 -11.18 -11.74
C ALA A 331 -9.71 -10.61 -12.29
N ILE A 332 -9.20 -11.20 -13.39
CA ILE A 332 -7.92 -10.84 -13.98
C ILE A 332 -8.13 -10.19 -15.35
N ARG A 333 -7.64 -8.97 -15.50
CA ARG A 333 -7.54 -8.32 -16.80
C ARG A 333 -6.37 -8.91 -17.58
N ARG A 334 -6.65 -9.48 -18.76
CA ARG A 334 -5.61 -9.93 -19.69
C ARG A 334 -5.09 -8.75 -20.51
N LEU A 335 -3.79 -8.50 -20.40
CA LEU A 335 -3.11 -7.49 -21.18
C LEU A 335 -3.03 -7.90 -22.66
N SER A 336 -3.08 -6.91 -23.55
CA SER A 336 -2.71 -7.14 -24.96
C SER A 336 -1.22 -7.53 -25.08
N THR A 337 -0.81 -8.06 -26.21
CA THR A 337 0.61 -8.43 -26.44
C THR A 337 1.54 -7.22 -26.24
N GLY A 338 1.13 -6.03 -26.68
CA GLY A 338 1.89 -4.79 -26.52
C GLY A 338 2.00 -4.36 -25.06
N GLU A 339 0.90 -4.36 -24.31
CA GLU A 339 0.86 -4.05 -22.88
C GLU A 339 1.70 -5.07 -22.08
N ALA A 340 1.58 -6.35 -22.37
CA ALA A 340 2.35 -7.39 -21.67
C ALA A 340 3.87 -7.23 -21.88
N VAL A 341 4.33 -6.83 -23.06
CA VAL A 341 5.75 -6.51 -23.30
C VAL A 341 6.20 -5.33 -22.46
N LEU A 342 5.39 -4.28 -22.37
CA LEU A 342 5.66 -3.10 -21.54
C LEU A 342 5.64 -3.44 -20.05
N ALA A 343 4.71 -4.30 -19.63
CA ALA A 343 4.61 -4.80 -18.27
C ALA A 343 5.74 -5.79 -17.86
N GLY A 344 6.65 -6.15 -18.82
CA GLY A 344 7.78 -7.05 -18.57
C GLY A 344 7.47 -8.53 -18.70
N GLY A 345 6.43 -8.90 -19.43
CA GLY A 345 5.96 -10.26 -19.68
C GLY A 345 4.63 -10.57 -19.00
N ARG A 346 4.06 -11.71 -19.31
CA ARG A 346 2.91 -12.27 -18.60
C ARG A 346 3.38 -13.26 -17.56
N THR A 347 2.69 -13.30 -16.43
CA THR A 347 2.83 -14.40 -15.49
C THR A 347 2.36 -15.67 -16.21
N LYS A 348 3.12 -16.76 -16.12
CA LYS A 348 2.61 -18.06 -16.57
C LYS A 348 1.49 -18.44 -15.62
N ALA A 349 0.28 -18.59 -16.14
CA ALA A 349 -0.83 -19.14 -15.38
C ALA A 349 -0.47 -20.57 -14.95
N GLU A 350 0.15 -20.69 -13.79
CA GLU A 350 0.24 -21.98 -13.11
C GLU A 350 -1.15 -22.33 -12.60
N GLN A 351 -1.51 -23.61 -12.68
CA GLN A 351 -2.81 -24.11 -12.21
C GLN A 351 -3.06 -23.61 -10.78
N HIS A 352 -4.05 -22.75 -10.62
CA HIS A 352 -4.30 -22.02 -9.39
C HIS A 352 -4.98 -22.95 -8.40
N GLY A 353 -4.29 -23.26 -7.32
CA GLY A 353 -4.70 -24.27 -6.32
C GLY A 353 -5.78 -23.86 -5.34
N ALA A 354 -6.66 -22.92 -5.70
CA ALA A 354 -7.86 -22.60 -4.93
C ALA A 354 -9.10 -23.08 -5.72
N ASP A 355 -9.31 -24.39 -5.75
CA ASP A 355 -10.36 -25.06 -6.54
C ASP A 355 -11.78 -24.55 -6.24
N ASP A 356 -12.01 -23.88 -5.12
CA ASP A 356 -13.32 -23.40 -4.67
C ASP A 356 -13.59 -21.90 -4.93
N VAL A 357 -12.62 -21.12 -5.42
CA VAL A 357 -12.78 -19.67 -5.65
C VAL A 357 -13.02 -19.41 -7.14
N PRO A 358 -14.17 -18.81 -7.53
CA PRO A 358 -14.42 -18.43 -8.91
C PRO A 358 -13.30 -17.54 -9.47
N TRP A 359 -12.76 -17.93 -10.64
CA TRP A 359 -11.70 -17.22 -11.33
C TRP A 359 -12.15 -16.83 -12.74
N VAL A 360 -12.21 -15.53 -13.00
CA VAL A 360 -12.59 -14.99 -14.31
C VAL A 360 -11.45 -14.17 -14.89
N SER A 361 -11.26 -14.23 -16.22
CA SER A 361 -10.25 -13.41 -16.86
C SER A 361 -10.70 -12.96 -18.25
N ALA A 362 -10.55 -11.66 -18.57
CA ALA A 362 -10.84 -11.11 -19.89
C ALA A 362 -9.99 -9.88 -20.18
N SER A 363 -10.04 -9.37 -21.42
CA SER A 363 -9.25 -8.20 -21.83
C SER A 363 -9.80 -6.85 -21.38
N ASP A 364 -11.08 -6.79 -21.02
CA ASP A 364 -11.81 -5.57 -20.72
C ASP A 364 -12.87 -5.79 -19.64
N GLY A 365 -13.33 -4.68 -19.04
CA GLY A 365 -14.28 -4.71 -17.95
C GLY A 365 -15.67 -5.20 -18.33
N SER A 366 -16.10 -5.04 -19.57
CA SER A 366 -17.41 -5.52 -20.03
C SER A 366 -17.45 -7.05 -20.02
N THR A 367 -16.44 -7.67 -20.62
CA THR A 367 -16.34 -9.14 -20.66
C THR A 367 -16.08 -9.74 -19.27
N ILE A 368 -15.33 -9.03 -18.40
CA ILE A 368 -15.17 -9.43 -16.98
C ILE A 368 -16.53 -9.40 -16.29
N ALA A 369 -17.34 -8.34 -16.51
CA ALA A 369 -18.67 -8.22 -15.91
C ALA A 369 -19.61 -9.37 -16.31
N ASP A 370 -19.62 -9.75 -17.60
CA ASP A 370 -20.43 -10.88 -18.07
C ASP A 370 -20.01 -12.20 -17.39
N ARG A 371 -18.71 -12.46 -17.29
CA ARG A 371 -18.18 -13.64 -16.59
C ARG A 371 -18.42 -13.64 -15.09
N LEU A 372 -18.39 -12.47 -14.45
CA LEU A 372 -18.76 -12.34 -13.04
C LEU A 372 -20.24 -12.58 -12.81
N ALA A 373 -21.11 -12.18 -13.77
CA ALA A 373 -22.53 -12.51 -13.73
C ALA A 373 -22.77 -14.02 -13.86
N ASP A 374 -22.03 -14.73 -14.73
CA ASP A 374 -22.11 -16.18 -14.90
C ASP A 374 -21.78 -16.96 -13.60
N VAL A 375 -20.95 -16.38 -12.73
CA VAL A 375 -20.59 -16.96 -11.42
C VAL A 375 -21.36 -16.33 -10.24
N GLY A 376 -22.41 -15.55 -10.51
CA GLY A 376 -23.32 -15.00 -9.51
C GLY A 376 -22.79 -13.82 -8.69
N MET A 377 -21.81 -13.08 -9.23
CA MET A 377 -21.25 -11.89 -8.57
C MET A 377 -21.92 -10.58 -9.01
N LEU A 378 -22.75 -10.61 -10.06
CA LEU A 378 -23.49 -9.46 -10.60
C LEU A 378 -24.95 -9.81 -10.86
#